data_1482fbf8358338c6cf611f4ff5ba60df
#
_entry.id   1482fbf8358338c6cf611f4ff5ba60df
#
_cell.length_a   1.000
_cell.length_b   1.000
_cell.length_c   1.000
_cell.angle_alpha   90.00
_cell.angle_beta   90.00
_cell.angle_gamma   90.00
#
_symmetry.space_group_name_H-M   'P 1'
#
loop_
_entity.id
_entity.type
_entity.pdbx_description
1 polymer ?
#
loop_
_entity_poly.entity_id
_entity_poly.type
_entity_poly.pdbx_seq_one_letter_code
_entity_poly.pdbx_strand_id
1 'polypeptide(L)'
;MSTSLQLRVLPQVAYDAANLRADVAQRLGVDPQQIHAIRTVKRSIDARQRQVMVNLTLEVFVDEDPTTLSFERIHYGDVSAAPQAIVVGAGPGGLFAALRLVELGVRPIVLERGRDVDGRKKDLAAISRDHIVDSESNYSFGEGGAGAFSDGKLYTRSKKRGNVQRILSIFCQHGASTDILADAHPHIGTDRLPSIIQ
;
A
#
# COMPACT_ATOMS: atom_id res chain seq x y z
N MET A 1 19.54 11.90 16.52
CA MET A 1 18.45 12.71 15.89
C MET A 1 18.43 12.41 14.42
N SER A 2 17.28 12.03 13.86
CA SER A 2 17.17 11.83 12.43
C SER A 2 17.35 13.14 11.66
N THR A 3 17.98 13.07 10.48
CA THR A 3 18.22 14.23 9.62
C THR A 3 17.30 14.13 8.40
N SER A 4 16.54 15.20 8.11
CA SER A 4 15.75 15.27 6.88
C SER A 4 16.60 15.76 5.71
N LEU A 5 16.58 15.03 4.60
CA LEU A 5 17.37 15.33 3.42
C LEU A 5 16.48 15.32 2.16
N GLN A 6 16.60 16.35 1.31
CA GLN A 6 15.92 16.40 0.01
C GLN A 6 16.95 16.21 -1.11
N LEU A 7 16.66 15.27 -2.00
CA LEU A 7 17.55 14.92 -3.10
C LEU A 7 16.81 14.93 -4.43
N ARG A 8 17.56 15.24 -5.49
CA ARG A 8 17.18 15.00 -6.88
C ARG A 8 18.28 14.20 -7.52
N VAL A 9 18.02 12.90 -7.76
CA VAL A 9 19.02 11.91 -8.18
C VAL A 9 18.56 11.13 -9.40
N LEU A 10 19.48 10.40 -10.01
CA LEU A 10 19.17 9.48 -11.12
C LEU A 10 18.39 8.25 -10.60
N PRO A 11 17.56 7.60 -11.44
CA PRO A 11 16.83 6.41 -11.05
C PRO A 11 17.70 5.30 -10.45
N GLN A 12 18.90 5.04 -11.05
CA GLN A 12 19.82 4.03 -10.54
C GLN A 12 20.37 4.34 -9.13
N VAL A 13 20.31 5.59 -8.68
CA VAL A 13 20.64 5.96 -7.29
C VAL A 13 19.41 5.83 -6.41
N ALA A 14 18.26 6.28 -6.90
CA ALA A 14 17.01 6.32 -6.10
C ALA A 14 16.47 4.92 -5.74
N TYR A 15 16.68 3.94 -6.61
CA TYR A 15 16.13 2.58 -6.48
C TYR A 15 17.15 1.50 -6.10
N ASP A 16 18.41 1.88 -5.88
CA ASP A 16 19.45 1.01 -5.37
C ASP A 16 19.87 1.46 -3.96
N ALA A 17 19.72 0.57 -2.99
CA ALA A 17 19.97 0.91 -1.58
C ALA A 17 21.44 1.25 -1.30
N ALA A 18 22.39 0.59 -1.99
CA ALA A 18 23.81 0.85 -1.80
C ALA A 18 24.22 2.19 -2.40
N ASN A 19 23.77 2.47 -3.62
CA ASN A 19 24.03 3.75 -4.30
C ASN A 19 23.38 4.92 -3.56
N LEU A 20 22.15 4.75 -3.07
CA LEU A 20 21.47 5.77 -2.27
C LEU A 20 22.21 6.05 -0.97
N ARG A 21 22.64 5.00 -0.26
CA ARG A 21 23.44 5.15 0.98
C ARG A 21 24.75 5.89 0.72
N ALA A 22 25.47 5.54 -0.34
CA ALA A 22 26.72 6.20 -0.70
C ALA A 22 26.52 7.70 -1.04
N ASP A 23 25.48 8.04 -1.83
CA ASP A 23 25.15 9.44 -2.18
C ASP A 23 24.76 10.25 -0.93
N VAL A 24 23.94 9.66 -0.05
CA VAL A 24 23.53 10.29 1.22
C VAL A 24 24.74 10.52 2.12
N ALA A 25 25.60 9.51 2.30
CA ALA A 25 26.81 9.61 3.12
C ALA A 25 27.74 10.72 2.64
N GLN A 26 27.99 10.79 1.33
CA GLN A 26 28.79 11.84 0.70
C GLN A 26 28.22 13.24 0.99
N ARG A 27 26.91 13.42 0.88
CA ARG A 27 26.26 14.72 1.12
C ARG A 27 26.25 15.15 2.57
N LEU A 28 26.16 14.19 3.48
CA LEU A 28 26.17 14.46 4.94
C LEU A 28 27.61 14.55 5.48
N GLY A 29 28.62 14.12 4.71
CA GLY A 29 30.02 14.09 5.15
C GLY A 29 30.28 13.03 6.24
N VAL A 30 29.55 11.91 6.19
CA VAL A 30 29.67 10.81 7.17
C VAL A 30 30.11 9.51 6.49
N ASP A 31 30.61 8.56 7.26
CA ASP A 31 30.89 7.22 6.74
C ASP A 31 29.56 6.50 6.42
N PRO A 32 29.44 5.81 5.27
CA PRO A 32 28.25 5.02 4.96
C PRO A 32 27.86 4.00 6.05
N GLN A 33 28.83 3.51 6.84
CA GLN A 33 28.59 2.59 7.95
C GLN A 33 27.90 3.26 9.15
N GLN A 34 28.03 4.56 9.31
CA GLN A 34 27.34 5.33 10.36
C GLN A 34 25.85 5.52 10.05
N ILE A 35 25.44 5.34 8.80
CA ILE A 35 24.02 5.42 8.43
C ILE A 35 23.35 4.09 8.78
N HIS A 36 22.61 4.03 9.86
CA HIS A 36 21.88 2.85 10.29
C HIS A 36 20.66 2.58 9.40
N ALA A 37 19.89 3.62 9.09
CA ALA A 37 18.73 3.49 8.23
C ALA A 37 18.49 4.74 7.38
N ILE A 38 17.86 4.54 6.23
CA ILE A 38 17.32 5.59 5.36
C ILE A 38 15.84 5.27 5.14
N ARG A 39 14.97 6.17 5.56
CA ARG A 39 13.53 6.08 5.33
C ARG A 39 13.13 7.05 4.23
N THR A 40 12.54 6.55 3.16
CA THR A 40 11.95 7.41 2.13
C THR A 40 10.60 7.92 2.62
N VAL A 41 10.50 9.22 2.83
CA VAL A 41 9.27 9.91 3.25
C VAL A 41 8.43 10.31 2.04
N LYS A 42 9.11 10.69 0.93
CA LYS A 42 8.45 11.05 -0.33
C LYS A 42 9.32 10.70 -1.51
N ARG A 43 8.71 10.14 -2.54
CA ARG A 43 9.37 9.82 -3.81
C ARG A 43 8.48 10.24 -4.99
N SER A 44 9.05 10.94 -5.96
CA SER A 44 8.35 11.30 -7.19
C SER A 44 9.30 11.32 -8.39
N ILE A 45 8.80 10.89 -9.55
CA ILE A 45 9.54 10.88 -10.79
C ILE A 45 9.37 12.24 -11.50
N ASP A 46 10.47 12.84 -11.94
CA ASP A 46 10.49 14.03 -12.76
C ASP A 46 11.01 13.68 -14.17
N ALA A 47 10.08 13.50 -15.09
CA ALA A 47 10.35 13.16 -16.49
C ALA A 47 10.13 14.35 -17.45
N ARG A 48 10.11 15.60 -16.95
CA ARG A 48 9.88 16.79 -17.78
C ARG A 48 11.06 17.15 -18.67
N GLN A 49 12.25 16.63 -18.39
CA GLN A 49 13.47 16.82 -19.18
C GLN A 49 13.90 15.52 -19.84
N ARG A 50 14.85 15.60 -20.79
CA ARG A 50 15.39 14.44 -21.50
C ARG A 50 15.91 13.36 -20.54
N GLN A 51 16.55 13.78 -19.44
CA GLN A 51 17.01 12.88 -18.38
C GLN A 51 15.96 12.78 -17.28
N VAL A 52 15.47 11.58 -17.05
CA VAL A 52 14.54 11.30 -15.95
C VAL A 52 15.29 11.40 -14.62
N MET A 53 14.72 12.13 -13.68
CA MET A 53 15.23 12.30 -12.32
C MET A 53 14.19 11.81 -11.30
N VAL A 54 14.65 11.47 -10.12
CA VAL A 54 13.79 11.12 -8.98
C VAL A 54 14.01 12.14 -7.87
N ASN A 55 12.93 12.75 -7.41
CA ASN A 55 12.95 13.63 -6.24
C ASN A 55 12.63 12.78 -5.01
N LEU A 56 13.47 12.85 -4.01
CA LEU A 56 13.36 12.14 -2.74
C LEU A 56 13.30 13.13 -1.58
N THR A 57 12.45 12.84 -0.60
CA THR A 57 12.58 13.35 0.75
C THR A 57 12.89 12.17 1.64
N LEU A 58 14.01 12.22 2.32
CA LEU A 58 14.53 11.13 3.15
C LEU A 58 14.59 11.56 4.62
N GLU A 59 14.40 10.61 5.49
CA GLU A 59 14.77 10.68 6.91
C GLU A 59 15.95 9.72 7.11
N VAL A 60 17.10 10.29 7.52
CA VAL A 60 18.37 9.55 7.64
C VAL A 60 18.73 9.41 9.10
N PHE A 61 19.02 8.19 9.53
CA PHE A 61 19.40 7.85 10.90
C PHE A 61 20.91 7.57 10.93
N VAL A 62 21.68 8.50 11.52
CA VAL A 62 23.14 8.41 11.65
C VAL A 62 23.46 8.09 13.11
N ASP A 63 24.23 7.02 13.33
CA ASP A 63 24.62 6.49 14.65
C ASP A 63 23.42 6.21 15.58
N GLU A 64 22.24 6.04 15.02
CA GLU A 64 21.02 5.68 15.77
C GLU A 64 20.08 4.83 14.92
N ASP A 65 19.31 3.96 15.57
CA ASP A 65 18.26 3.18 14.92
C ASP A 65 16.92 3.94 14.89
N PRO A 66 16.08 3.71 13.86
CA PRO A 66 14.77 4.29 13.84
C PRO A 66 13.91 3.79 15.00
N THR A 67 13.48 4.70 15.86
CA THR A 67 12.66 4.40 17.06
C THR A 67 11.20 4.17 16.76
N THR A 68 10.74 4.54 15.57
CA THR A 68 9.34 4.45 15.15
C THR A 68 9.19 3.59 13.91
N LEU A 69 8.08 2.87 13.81
CA LEU A 69 7.70 2.20 12.58
C LEU A 69 7.44 3.22 11.46
N SER A 70 7.55 2.79 10.21
CA SER A 70 7.23 3.62 9.04
C SER A 70 5.74 4.00 8.96
N PHE A 71 4.88 3.28 9.69
CA PHE A 71 3.43 3.56 9.80
C PHE A 71 2.90 3.09 11.15
N GLU A 72 1.79 3.70 11.56
CA GLU A 72 1.06 3.30 12.77
C GLU A 72 0.28 2.01 12.50
N ARG A 73 0.47 1.00 13.36
CA ARG A 73 -0.30 -0.23 13.33
C ARG A 73 -1.62 -0.06 14.07
N ILE A 74 -2.68 -0.56 13.45
CA ILE A 74 -4.01 -0.60 14.05
C ILE A 74 -4.13 -1.92 14.81
N HIS A 75 -4.56 -1.83 16.05
CA HIS A 75 -4.86 -3.01 16.86
C HIS A 75 -6.34 -3.41 16.66
N TYR A 76 -6.54 -4.63 16.22
CA TYR A 76 -7.88 -5.24 16.12
C TYR A 76 -8.12 -6.13 17.32
N GLY A 77 -9.08 -5.74 18.16
CA GLY A 77 -9.49 -6.54 19.32
C GLY A 77 -10.34 -7.75 18.93
N ASP A 78 -10.52 -8.68 19.87
CA ASP A 78 -11.47 -9.77 19.69
C ASP A 78 -12.91 -9.25 19.77
N VAL A 79 -13.67 -9.46 18.70
CA VAL A 79 -15.08 -9.06 18.58
C VAL A 79 -16.02 -10.26 18.46
N SER A 80 -15.56 -11.48 18.78
CA SER A 80 -16.33 -12.73 18.60
C SER A 80 -17.66 -12.72 19.35
N ALA A 81 -17.72 -12.10 20.54
CA ALA A 81 -18.91 -11.96 21.36
C ALA A 81 -19.57 -10.57 21.28
N ALA A 82 -19.09 -9.68 20.41
CA ALA A 82 -19.57 -8.31 20.29
C ALA A 82 -20.91 -8.22 19.51
N PRO A 83 -21.64 -7.09 19.61
CA PRO A 83 -22.80 -6.82 18.76
C PRO A 83 -22.42 -6.93 17.27
N GLN A 84 -23.34 -7.44 16.46
CA GLN A 84 -23.10 -7.71 15.05
C GLN A 84 -23.62 -6.59 14.14
N ALA A 85 -22.91 -6.35 13.05
CA ALA A 85 -23.37 -5.50 11.96
C ALA A 85 -23.15 -6.19 10.61
N ILE A 86 -24.12 -6.06 9.70
CA ILE A 86 -24.04 -6.63 8.37
C ILE A 86 -23.38 -5.61 7.44
N VAL A 87 -22.37 -6.05 6.68
CA VAL A 87 -21.72 -5.31 5.61
C VAL A 87 -22.06 -6.00 4.29
N VAL A 88 -22.73 -5.30 3.39
CA VAL A 88 -23.11 -5.85 2.08
C VAL A 88 -22.04 -5.48 1.06
N GLY A 89 -21.38 -6.51 0.50
CA GLY A 89 -20.29 -6.42 -0.45
C GLY A 89 -18.90 -6.46 0.18
N ALA A 90 -18.02 -7.31 -0.34
CA ALA A 90 -16.60 -7.42 0.02
C ALA A 90 -15.68 -6.67 -0.95
N GLY A 91 -16.16 -5.60 -1.57
CA GLY A 91 -15.32 -4.64 -2.29
C GLY A 91 -14.51 -3.77 -1.32
N PRO A 92 -13.65 -2.84 -1.83
CA PRO A 92 -12.80 -2.01 -0.97
C PRO A 92 -13.58 -1.28 0.13
N GLY A 93 -14.74 -0.71 -0.20
CA GLY A 93 -15.58 -0.01 0.77
C GLY A 93 -16.06 -0.92 1.90
N GLY A 94 -16.54 -2.12 1.57
CA GLY A 94 -17.02 -3.10 2.55
C GLY A 94 -15.90 -3.65 3.43
N LEU A 95 -14.75 -3.99 2.84
CA LEU A 95 -13.60 -4.50 3.59
C LEU A 95 -13.06 -3.46 4.59
N PHE A 96 -12.89 -2.20 4.17
CA PHE A 96 -12.50 -1.14 5.11
C PHE A 96 -13.57 -0.81 6.14
N ALA A 97 -14.85 -0.93 5.80
CA ALA A 97 -15.94 -0.79 6.76
C ALA A 97 -15.91 -1.92 7.80
N ALA A 98 -15.67 -3.16 7.36
CA ALA A 98 -15.53 -4.30 8.26
C ALA A 98 -14.37 -4.12 9.24
N LEU A 99 -13.18 -3.74 8.77
CA LEU A 99 -12.03 -3.44 9.63
C LEU A 99 -12.36 -2.31 10.63
N ARG A 100 -13.05 -1.27 10.17
CA ARG A 100 -13.45 -0.17 11.06
C ARG A 100 -14.46 -0.60 12.11
N LEU A 101 -15.37 -1.50 11.80
CA LEU A 101 -16.31 -2.06 12.78
C LEU A 101 -15.57 -2.86 13.86
N VAL A 102 -14.56 -3.68 13.47
CA VAL A 102 -13.71 -4.40 14.45
C VAL A 102 -13.01 -3.43 15.39
N GLU A 103 -12.44 -2.34 14.88
CA GLU A 103 -11.81 -1.29 15.71
C GLU A 103 -12.81 -0.65 16.71
N LEU A 104 -14.06 -0.57 16.33
CA LEU A 104 -15.14 -0.01 17.16
C LEU A 104 -15.76 -1.05 18.12
N GLY A 105 -15.22 -2.26 18.19
CA GLY A 105 -15.74 -3.32 19.02
C GLY A 105 -17.05 -3.92 18.51
N VAL A 106 -17.29 -3.88 17.20
CA VAL A 106 -18.48 -4.45 16.54
C VAL A 106 -18.04 -5.59 15.63
N ARG A 107 -18.69 -6.74 15.71
CA ARG A 107 -18.43 -7.90 14.85
C ARG A 107 -19.07 -7.72 13.47
N PRO A 108 -18.29 -7.54 12.39
CA PRO A 108 -18.84 -7.47 11.05
C PRO A 108 -19.24 -8.86 10.54
N ILE A 109 -20.35 -8.93 9.81
CA ILE A 109 -20.74 -10.06 8.97
C ILE A 109 -20.75 -9.55 7.54
N VAL A 110 -19.74 -9.94 6.73
CA VAL A 110 -19.62 -9.49 5.37
C VAL A 110 -20.35 -10.47 4.46
N LEU A 111 -21.29 -9.96 3.67
CA LEU A 111 -22.03 -10.71 2.66
C LEU A 111 -21.53 -10.30 1.29
N GLU A 112 -20.93 -11.24 0.56
CA GLU A 112 -20.45 -11.03 -0.81
C GLU A 112 -21.22 -11.92 -1.77
N ARG A 113 -21.62 -11.36 -2.88
CA ARG A 113 -22.38 -12.01 -3.93
C ARG A 113 -21.54 -12.98 -4.75
N GLY A 114 -20.32 -12.55 -5.09
CA GLY A 114 -19.40 -13.33 -5.90
C GLY A 114 -18.51 -14.26 -5.07
N ARG A 115 -17.55 -14.88 -5.75
CA ARG A 115 -16.62 -15.79 -5.11
C ARG A 115 -15.50 -15.03 -4.38
N ASP A 116 -14.77 -15.78 -3.56
CA ASP A 116 -13.51 -15.32 -2.98
C ASP A 116 -12.46 -15.02 -4.06
N VAL A 117 -11.36 -14.40 -3.66
CA VAL A 117 -10.30 -13.99 -4.58
C VAL A 117 -9.75 -15.17 -5.41
N ASP A 118 -9.62 -16.37 -4.84
CA ASP A 118 -9.07 -17.51 -5.56
C ASP A 118 -10.08 -18.12 -6.54
N GLY A 119 -11.35 -18.19 -6.17
CA GLY A 119 -12.44 -18.60 -7.06
C GLY A 119 -12.55 -17.66 -8.27
N ARG A 120 -12.47 -16.35 -8.03
CA ARG A 120 -12.53 -15.31 -9.08
C ARG A 120 -11.43 -15.44 -10.12
N LYS A 121 -10.22 -15.90 -9.76
CA LYS A 121 -9.14 -16.14 -10.74
C LYS A 121 -9.59 -17.09 -11.86
N LYS A 122 -10.35 -18.13 -11.50
CA LYS A 122 -10.88 -19.10 -12.47
C LYS A 122 -11.97 -18.49 -13.34
N ASP A 123 -12.87 -17.72 -12.74
CA ASP A 123 -13.96 -17.07 -13.47
C ASP A 123 -13.42 -16.02 -14.44
N LEU A 124 -12.43 -15.23 -14.05
CA LEU A 124 -11.76 -14.27 -14.94
C LEU A 124 -10.97 -14.94 -16.05
N ALA A 125 -10.33 -16.09 -15.78
CA ALA A 125 -9.66 -16.88 -16.80
C ALA A 125 -10.66 -17.41 -17.84
N ALA A 126 -11.87 -17.83 -17.43
CA ALA A 126 -12.93 -18.26 -18.33
C ALA A 126 -13.43 -17.12 -19.25
N ILE A 127 -13.50 -15.87 -18.74
CA ILE A 127 -13.84 -14.71 -19.56
C ILE A 127 -12.80 -14.52 -20.68
N SER A 128 -11.52 -14.59 -20.36
CA SER A 128 -10.45 -14.34 -21.33
C SER A 128 -10.25 -15.49 -22.32
N ARG A 129 -10.43 -16.74 -21.88
CA ARG A 129 -10.17 -17.94 -22.67
C ARG A 129 -11.40 -18.43 -23.45
N ASP A 130 -12.54 -18.47 -22.76
CA ASP A 130 -13.75 -19.14 -23.24
C ASP A 130 -14.86 -18.14 -23.58
N HIS A 131 -14.65 -16.84 -23.31
CA HIS A 131 -15.64 -15.75 -23.46
C HIS A 131 -16.92 -15.97 -22.65
N ILE A 132 -16.80 -16.68 -21.51
CA ILE A 132 -17.93 -16.96 -20.60
C ILE A 132 -17.87 -15.98 -19.43
N VAL A 133 -18.95 -15.24 -19.22
CA VAL A 133 -19.09 -14.31 -18.08
C VAL A 133 -20.08 -14.92 -17.09
N ASP A 134 -19.60 -15.21 -15.88
CA ASP A 134 -20.48 -15.56 -14.77
C ASP A 134 -21.14 -14.26 -14.24
N SER A 135 -22.48 -14.23 -14.18
CA SER A 135 -23.23 -13.07 -13.72
C SER A 135 -23.01 -12.73 -12.25
N GLU A 136 -22.60 -13.71 -11.45
CA GLU A 136 -22.41 -13.57 -10.01
C GLU A 136 -20.93 -13.38 -9.62
N SER A 137 -19.99 -13.79 -10.47
CA SER A 137 -18.54 -13.70 -10.18
C SER A 137 -17.76 -13.32 -11.45
N ASN A 138 -17.27 -12.09 -11.51
CA ASN A 138 -16.60 -11.53 -12.68
C ASN A 138 -15.67 -10.36 -12.28
N TYR A 139 -15.30 -9.48 -13.22
CA TYR A 139 -14.50 -8.29 -12.92
C TYR A 139 -15.16 -7.32 -11.93
N SER A 140 -16.48 -7.27 -11.87
CA SER A 140 -17.24 -6.33 -11.02
C SER A 140 -17.65 -6.93 -9.68
N PHE A 141 -17.95 -8.23 -9.65
CA PHE A 141 -18.49 -8.94 -8.48
C PHE A 141 -17.52 -9.97 -7.95
N GLY A 142 -17.51 -10.08 -6.61
CA GLY A 142 -16.65 -10.97 -5.84
C GLY A 142 -15.71 -10.20 -4.91
N GLU A 143 -15.07 -10.94 -4.02
CA GLU A 143 -14.17 -10.43 -3.00
C GLU A 143 -13.07 -9.53 -3.57
N GLY A 144 -12.83 -8.39 -2.91
CA GLY A 144 -11.92 -7.34 -3.35
C GLY A 144 -12.48 -6.42 -4.42
N GLY A 145 -13.67 -6.73 -5.00
CA GLY A 145 -14.35 -5.92 -6.00
C GLY A 145 -13.56 -5.77 -7.31
N ALA A 146 -13.88 -4.76 -8.10
CA ALA A 146 -13.25 -4.51 -9.40
C ALA A 146 -11.74 -4.18 -9.32
N GLY A 147 -11.25 -3.79 -8.14
CA GLY A 147 -9.83 -3.46 -7.91
C GLY A 147 -8.91 -4.67 -7.76
N ALA A 148 -9.42 -5.83 -7.29
CA ALA A 148 -8.62 -6.97 -6.88
C ALA A 148 -7.67 -7.49 -7.96
N PHE A 149 -8.08 -7.45 -9.22
CA PHE A 149 -7.32 -7.92 -10.39
C PHE A 149 -6.92 -6.78 -11.33
N SER A 150 -6.90 -5.55 -10.84
CA SER A 150 -6.33 -4.40 -11.52
C SER A 150 -4.85 -4.23 -11.13
N ASP A 151 -4.17 -3.24 -11.71
CA ASP A 151 -2.80 -2.89 -11.30
C ASP A 151 -2.70 -2.29 -9.88
N GLY A 152 -3.80 -2.22 -9.14
CA GLY A 152 -3.84 -1.79 -7.75
C GLY A 152 -3.39 -0.34 -7.55
N LYS A 153 -3.75 0.56 -8.46
CA LYS A 153 -3.50 1.99 -8.32
C LYS A 153 -4.22 2.56 -7.11
N LEU A 154 -3.47 3.18 -6.21
CA LEU A 154 -3.98 3.76 -4.96
C LEU A 154 -4.03 5.29 -5.00
N TYR A 155 -3.67 5.90 -6.14
CA TYR A 155 -3.64 7.35 -6.27
C TYR A 155 -5.04 7.96 -6.25
N THR A 156 -5.21 9.00 -5.44
CA THR A 156 -6.43 9.82 -5.41
C THR A 156 -6.08 11.31 -5.45
N ARG A 157 -6.89 12.09 -6.16
CA ARG A 157 -6.85 13.56 -6.12
C ARG A 157 -7.62 14.12 -4.93
N SER A 158 -8.53 13.35 -4.34
CA SER A 158 -9.36 13.77 -3.21
C SER A 158 -8.57 13.64 -1.91
N LYS A 159 -8.05 14.76 -1.42
CA LYS A 159 -7.36 14.85 -0.13
C LYS A 159 -8.17 15.58 0.94
N LYS A 160 -9.39 16.04 0.58
CA LYS A 160 -10.22 16.87 1.48
C LYS A 160 -11.06 16.07 2.46
N ARG A 161 -11.36 14.81 2.14
CA ARG A 161 -12.20 13.93 2.97
C ARG A 161 -11.48 12.61 3.20
N GLY A 162 -11.46 12.17 4.45
CA GLY A 162 -10.79 10.93 4.87
C GLY A 162 -9.27 11.06 4.99
N ASN A 163 -8.67 10.09 5.67
CA ASN A 163 -7.23 9.99 5.87
C ASN A 163 -6.65 8.94 4.92
N VAL A 164 -6.12 9.37 3.77
CA VAL A 164 -5.52 8.49 2.77
C VAL A 164 -4.32 7.75 3.36
N GLN A 165 -3.51 8.42 4.20
CA GLN A 165 -2.34 7.79 4.83
C GLN A 165 -2.75 6.60 5.71
N ARG A 166 -3.86 6.70 6.43
CA ARG A 166 -4.41 5.58 7.21
C ARG A 166 -4.76 4.38 6.33
N ILE A 167 -5.36 4.62 5.16
CA ILE A 167 -5.68 3.54 4.20
C ILE A 167 -4.40 2.86 3.71
N LEU A 168 -3.37 3.63 3.35
CA LEU A 168 -2.08 3.08 2.92
C LEU A 168 -1.40 2.30 4.07
N SER A 169 -1.48 2.79 5.31
CA SER A 169 -0.97 2.10 6.49
C SER A 169 -1.66 0.76 6.72
N ILE A 170 -2.98 0.68 6.53
CA ILE A 170 -3.73 -0.58 6.61
C ILE A 170 -3.24 -1.55 5.54
N PHE A 171 -3.05 -1.13 4.30
CA PHE A 171 -2.48 -1.99 3.26
C PHE A 171 -1.08 -2.50 3.65
N CYS A 172 -0.21 -1.64 4.21
CA CYS A 172 1.10 -2.06 4.71
C CYS A 172 0.99 -3.06 5.86
N GLN A 173 0.05 -2.88 6.77
CA GLN A 173 -0.21 -3.80 7.88
C GLN A 173 -0.63 -5.18 7.38
N HIS A 174 -1.31 -5.26 6.24
CA HIS A 174 -1.74 -6.50 5.59
C HIS A 174 -0.77 -6.97 4.47
N GLY A 175 0.47 -6.49 4.46
CA GLY A 175 1.54 -7.04 3.64
C GLY A 175 1.90 -6.26 2.38
N ALA A 176 1.33 -5.08 2.14
CA ALA A 176 1.80 -4.21 1.07
C ALA A 176 3.19 -3.63 1.38
N SER A 177 3.97 -3.33 0.33
CA SER A 177 5.25 -2.64 0.49
C SER A 177 5.06 -1.26 1.12
N THR A 178 5.96 -0.88 2.03
CA THR A 178 5.98 0.47 2.62
C THR A 178 6.28 1.57 1.60
N ASP A 179 6.74 1.23 0.40
CA ASP A 179 6.93 2.18 -0.70
C ASP A 179 5.66 2.96 -1.05
N ILE A 180 4.47 2.33 -0.90
CA ILE A 180 3.19 2.99 -1.16
C ILE A 180 2.94 4.21 -0.26
N LEU A 181 3.61 4.29 0.90
CA LEU A 181 3.51 5.43 1.81
C LEU A 181 4.26 6.65 1.29
N ALA A 182 5.32 6.42 0.52
CA ALA A 182 6.25 7.44 0.03
C ALA A 182 5.97 7.86 -1.42
N ASP A 183 5.45 6.96 -2.24
CA ASP A 183 5.26 7.20 -3.67
C ASP A 183 4.17 8.22 -3.96
N ALA A 184 4.46 9.15 -4.89
CA ALA A 184 3.48 10.13 -5.36
C ALA A 184 2.29 9.49 -6.08
N HIS A 185 2.52 8.35 -6.73
CA HIS A 185 1.51 7.54 -7.41
C HIS A 185 1.63 6.07 -6.95
N PRO A 186 1.16 5.76 -5.72
CA PRO A 186 1.32 4.43 -5.16
C PRO A 186 0.47 3.39 -5.90
N HIS A 187 1.01 2.18 -6.04
CA HIS A 187 0.30 1.02 -6.56
C HIS A 187 0.81 -0.26 -5.87
N ILE A 188 -0.03 -1.27 -5.77
CA ILE A 188 0.32 -2.54 -5.10
C ILE A 188 0.73 -3.60 -6.13
N GLY A 189 0.08 -3.64 -7.29
CA GLY A 189 0.27 -4.69 -8.30
C GLY A 189 -0.78 -5.80 -8.20
N THR A 190 -1.08 -6.40 -9.36
CA THR A 190 -2.12 -7.44 -9.51
C THR A 190 -1.75 -8.77 -8.87
N ASP A 191 -0.47 -9.04 -8.68
CA ASP A 191 0.08 -10.24 -8.08
C ASP A 191 0.00 -10.23 -6.54
N ARG A 192 0.06 -9.06 -5.93
CA ARG A 192 0.10 -8.90 -4.47
C ARG A 192 -1.25 -8.53 -3.85
N LEU A 193 -2.08 -7.79 -4.56
CA LEU A 193 -3.34 -7.31 -4.02
C LEU A 193 -4.28 -8.45 -3.57
N PRO A 194 -4.41 -9.58 -4.30
CA PRO A 194 -5.18 -10.73 -3.83
C PRO A 194 -4.78 -11.24 -2.44
N SER A 195 -3.48 -11.39 -2.19
CA SER A 195 -2.97 -11.88 -0.89
C SER A 195 -3.16 -10.89 0.25
N ILE A 196 -3.30 -9.60 -0.06
CA ILE A 196 -3.57 -8.55 0.95
C ILE A 196 -5.05 -8.51 1.31
N ILE A 197 -5.93 -8.90 0.38
CA ILE A 197 -7.37 -8.94 0.58
C ILE A 197 -7.77 -10.13 1.47
N GLN A 198 -7.11 -11.29 1.31
CA GLN A 198 -7.27 -12.49 2.16
C GLN A 198 -6.77 -12.25 3.59
#